data_4e8d28bfc6b34c3135030bfc3da682a6
#
_entry.id   4e8d28bfc6b34c3135030bfc3da682a6
#
_cell.length_a   1.000
_cell.length_b   1.000
_cell.length_c   1.000
_cell.angle_alpha   90.00
_cell.angle_beta   90.00
_cell.angle_gamma   90.00
#
_symmetry.space_group_name_H-M   'P 1'
#
loop_
_entity.id
_entity.type
_entity.pdbx_description
1 polymer ?
#
loop_
_entity_poly.entity_id
_entity_poly.type
_entity_poly.pdbx_seq_one_letter_code
_entity_poly.pdbx_strand_id
1 'polypeptide(L)'
;MVEFGLLFIFKSHLVRIFTNSEELIAESDKVMNIMLVVSSMDMIQGSLSGVIKALNLQKFAMWINCVTYYIIVLPLAVYFTFFYKSSSSSSLERGIGLRGIYLAMFFGMIHQITAYLLLIKYSDWQKVIYETEDRQEKENEKEDSVVYEV
;
A
#
# COMPACT_ATOMS: atom_id res chain seq x y z
N MET A 1 -11.15 2.55 9.77
CA MET A 1 -10.84 3.32 11.01
C MET A 1 -11.14 2.52 12.26
N VAL A 2 -12.35 1.94 12.41
CA VAL A 2 -12.71 1.11 13.59
C VAL A 2 -11.84 -0.15 13.71
N GLU A 3 -11.52 -0.80 12.59
CA GLU A 3 -10.65 -1.99 12.54
C GLU A 3 -9.25 -1.74 13.12
N PHE A 4 -8.66 -0.56 12.84
CA PHE A 4 -7.35 -0.19 13.39
C PHE A 4 -7.40 0.04 14.90
N GLY A 5 -8.46 0.68 15.38
CA GLY A 5 -8.68 0.83 16.83
C GLY A 5 -8.79 -0.51 17.54
N LEU A 6 -9.53 -1.44 16.97
CA LEU A 6 -9.67 -2.80 17.51
C LEU A 6 -8.34 -3.56 17.47
N LEU A 7 -7.62 -3.53 16.36
CA LEU A 7 -6.29 -4.16 16.24
C LEU A 7 -5.29 -3.58 17.24
N PHE A 8 -5.31 -2.26 17.43
CA PHE A 8 -4.41 -1.60 18.39
C PHE A 8 -4.71 -2.02 19.84
N ILE A 9 -6.01 -2.12 20.22
CA ILE A 9 -6.43 -2.50 21.57
C ILE A 9 -6.16 -4.00 21.82
N PHE A 10 -6.43 -4.84 20.83
CA PHE A 10 -6.36 -6.30 20.98
C PHE A 10 -5.01 -6.91 20.55
N LYS A 11 -4.03 -6.11 20.07
CA LYS A 11 -2.75 -6.61 19.55
C LYS A 11 -2.05 -7.61 20.47
N SER A 12 -1.92 -7.29 21.74
CA SER A 12 -1.22 -8.14 22.71
C SER A 12 -2.03 -9.43 23.03
N HIS A 13 -3.35 -9.37 22.98
CA HIS A 13 -4.19 -10.56 23.16
C HIS A 13 -4.11 -11.49 21.94
N LEU A 14 -4.08 -10.92 20.73
CA LEU A 14 -3.91 -11.69 19.49
C LEU A 14 -2.60 -12.48 19.48
N VAL A 15 -1.48 -11.88 19.86
CA VAL A 15 -0.19 -12.57 19.91
C VAL A 15 -0.18 -13.67 20.95
N ARG A 16 -0.82 -13.46 22.10
CA ARG A 16 -0.90 -14.47 23.19
C ARG A 16 -1.71 -15.71 22.82
N ILE A 17 -2.62 -15.63 21.82
CA ILE A 17 -3.34 -16.79 21.30
C ILE A 17 -2.39 -17.77 20.60
N PHE A 18 -1.32 -17.23 19.95
CA PHE A 18 -0.40 -18.03 19.14
C PHE A 18 0.85 -18.45 19.89
N THR A 19 1.26 -17.72 20.95
CA THR A 19 2.48 -18.03 21.70
C THR A 19 2.42 -17.57 23.14
N ASN A 20 3.05 -18.37 24.03
CA ASN A 20 3.22 -18.05 25.44
C ASN A 20 4.65 -17.54 25.76
N SER A 21 5.53 -17.41 24.75
CA SER A 21 6.89 -16.91 24.92
C SER A 21 6.87 -15.41 25.07
N GLU A 22 7.31 -14.87 26.22
CA GLU A 22 7.37 -13.43 26.47
C GLU A 22 8.31 -12.69 25.51
N GLU A 23 9.39 -13.36 25.09
CA GLU A 23 10.37 -12.81 24.14
C GLU A 23 9.74 -12.60 22.75
N LEU A 24 8.96 -13.58 22.26
CA LEU A 24 8.24 -13.48 21.00
C LEU A 24 7.13 -12.44 21.07
N ILE A 25 6.45 -12.31 22.20
CA ILE A 25 5.41 -11.29 22.40
C ILE A 25 6.01 -9.88 22.32
N ALA A 26 7.14 -9.65 23.02
CA ALA A 26 7.82 -8.35 23.01
C ALA A 26 8.36 -7.97 21.62
N GLU A 27 8.87 -8.93 20.86
CA GLU A 27 9.34 -8.70 19.49
C GLU A 27 8.18 -8.43 18.53
N SER A 28 7.09 -9.19 18.66
CA SER A 28 5.87 -9.01 17.88
C SER A 28 5.22 -7.63 18.12
N ASP A 29 5.18 -7.15 19.36
CA ASP A 29 4.64 -5.83 19.69
C ASP A 29 5.39 -4.69 18.97
N LYS A 30 6.70 -4.80 18.83
CA LYS A 30 7.51 -3.81 18.10
C LYS A 30 7.19 -3.82 16.59
N VAL A 31 7.04 -5.01 16.02
CA VAL A 31 6.67 -5.16 14.60
C VAL A 31 5.25 -4.69 14.34
N MET A 32 4.31 -5.00 15.22
CA MET A 32 2.92 -4.58 15.08
C MET A 32 2.73 -3.07 15.08
N ASN A 33 3.52 -2.33 15.85
CA ASN A 33 3.46 -0.86 15.82
C ASN A 33 3.84 -0.30 14.44
N ILE A 34 4.90 -0.84 13.82
CA ILE A 34 5.32 -0.44 12.47
C ILE A 34 4.24 -0.86 11.45
N MET A 35 3.72 -2.07 11.58
CA MET A 35 2.66 -2.59 10.72
C MET A 35 1.41 -1.71 10.73
N LEU A 36 0.99 -1.20 11.90
CA LEU A 36 -0.16 -0.30 12.01
C LEU A 36 0.05 1.01 11.25
N VAL A 37 1.25 1.60 11.34
CA VAL A 37 1.59 2.81 10.58
C VAL A 37 1.56 2.53 9.08
N VAL A 38 2.18 1.44 8.63
CA VAL A 38 2.19 1.03 7.22
C VAL A 38 0.77 0.79 6.71
N SER A 39 -0.06 0.08 7.47
CA SER A 39 -1.46 -0.19 7.10
C SER A 39 -2.32 1.08 7.02
N SER A 40 -2.05 2.08 7.87
CA SER A 40 -2.74 3.38 7.77
C SER A 40 -2.40 4.11 6.47
N MET A 41 -1.15 4.04 6.04
CA MET A 41 -0.71 4.60 4.75
C MET A 41 -1.30 3.84 3.56
N ASP A 42 -1.46 2.52 3.68
CA ASP A 42 -2.08 1.68 2.65
C ASP A 42 -3.54 2.09 2.38
N MET A 43 -4.29 2.50 3.39
CA MET A 43 -5.63 3.04 3.21
C MET A 43 -5.65 4.34 2.39
N ILE A 44 -4.72 5.25 2.65
CA ILE A 44 -4.58 6.49 1.87
C ILE A 44 -4.26 6.14 0.42
N GLN A 45 -3.32 5.24 0.20
CA GLN A 45 -2.96 4.76 -1.12
C GLN A 45 -4.13 4.09 -1.85
N GLY A 46 -4.92 3.28 -1.16
CA GLY A 46 -6.12 2.64 -1.70
C GLY A 46 -7.14 3.67 -2.18
N SER A 47 -7.37 4.75 -1.43
CA SER A 47 -8.24 5.85 -1.81
C SER A 47 -7.73 6.57 -3.06
N LEU A 48 -6.43 6.88 -3.13
CA LEU A 48 -5.81 7.50 -4.31
C LEU A 48 -5.89 6.58 -5.54
N SER A 49 -5.70 5.28 -5.35
CA SER A 49 -5.85 4.29 -6.41
C SER A 49 -7.27 4.26 -6.97
N GLY A 50 -8.28 4.47 -6.13
CA GLY A 50 -9.68 4.64 -6.55
C GLY A 50 -9.86 5.84 -7.49
N VAL A 51 -9.31 7.00 -7.13
CA VAL A 51 -9.33 8.20 -7.96
C VAL A 51 -8.63 7.96 -9.31
N ILE A 52 -7.46 7.33 -9.31
CA ILE A 52 -6.71 7.02 -10.53
C ILE A 52 -7.50 6.08 -11.46
N LYS A 53 -8.22 5.12 -10.89
CA LYS A 53 -9.11 4.23 -11.66
C LYS A 53 -10.28 5.02 -12.29
N ALA A 54 -10.90 5.92 -11.54
CA ALA A 54 -11.96 6.78 -12.05
C ALA A 54 -11.46 7.68 -13.20
N LEU A 55 -10.23 8.16 -13.13
CA LEU A 55 -9.59 8.96 -14.17
C LEU A 55 -9.06 8.14 -15.37
N ASN A 56 -9.29 6.82 -15.40
CA ASN A 56 -8.80 5.91 -16.44
C ASN A 56 -7.26 5.88 -16.60
N LEU A 57 -6.53 6.25 -15.55
CA LEU A 57 -5.05 6.28 -15.55
C LEU A 57 -4.42 4.98 -15.04
N GLN A 58 -5.14 3.86 -15.09
CA GLN A 58 -4.71 2.56 -14.53
C GLN A 58 -3.38 2.06 -15.10
N LYS A 59 -3.11 2.33 -16.38
CA LYS A 59 -1.84 1.93 -17.02
C LYS A 59 -0.63 2.58 -16.34
N PHE A 60 -0.74 3.86 -16.03
CA PHE A 60 0.33 4.59 -15.32
C PHE A 60 0.47 4.12 -13.87
N ALA A 61 -0.65 3.86 -13.18
CA ALA A 61 -0.64 3.30 -11.84
C ALA A 61 0.06 1.94 -11.77
N MET A 62 -0.17 1.08 -12.77
CA MET A 62 0.51 -0.21 -12.87
C MET A 62 2.03 -0.05 -12.99
N TRP A 63 2.52 0.88 -13.82
CA TRP A 63 3.95 1.15 -13.93
C TRP A 63 4.55 1.71 -12.64
N ILE A 64 3.86 2.64 -11.99
CA ILE A 64 4.28 3.17 -10.68
C ILE A 64 4.39 2.03 -9.66
N ASN A 65 3.42 1.12 -9.62
CA ASN A 65 3.46 -0.05 -8.74
C ASN A 65 4.66 -0.95 -9.03
N CYS A 66 4.89 -1.28 -10.31
CA CYS A 66 6.05 -2.10 -10.70
C CYS A 66 7.36 -1.46 -10.26
N VAL A 67 7.57 -0.18 -10.54
CA VAL A 67 8.78 0.54 -10.13
C VAL A 67 8.91 0.56 -8.60
N THR A 68 7.83 0.89 -7.89
CA THR A 68 7.85 0.97 -6.42
C THR A 68 8.22 -0.38 -5.80
N TYR A 69 7.54 -1.46 -6.17
CA TYR A 69 7.76 -2.74 -5.51
C TYR A 69 9.05 -3.44 -5.96
N TYR A 70 9.36 -3.46 -7.24
CA TYR A 70 10.53 -4.20 -7.75
C TYR A 70 11.84 -3.43 -7.66
N ILE A 71 11.82 -2.10 -7.87
CA ILE A 71 13.03 -1.29 -7.91
C ILE A 71 13.33 -0.64 -6.56
N ILE A 72 12.31 -0.30 -5.76
CA ILE A 72 12.50 0.40 -4.48
C ILE A 72 12.32 -0.56 -3.31
N VAL A 73 11.15 -1.16 -3.15
CA VAL A 73 10.82 -1.93 -1.93
C VAL A 73 11.66 -3.19 -1.83
N LEU A 74 11.79 -3.96 -2.90
CA LEU A 74 12.47 -5.24 -2.87
C LEU A 74 13.98 -5.11 -2.56
N PRO A 75 14.76 -4.22 -3.23
CA PRO A 75 16.17 -4.01 -2.87
C PRO A 75 16.34 -3.44 -1.47
N LEU A 76 15.49 -2.50 -1.05
CA LEU A 76 15.54 -1.94 0.31
C LEU A 76 15.21 -2.99 1.37
N ALA A 77 14.22 -3.86 1.12
CA ALA A 77 13.87 -4.95 2.02
C ALA A 77 15.05 -5.90 2.21
N VAL A 78 15.70 -6.30 1.13
CA VAL A 78 16.91 -7.15 1.18
C VAL A 78 18.02 -6.44 1.94
N TYR A 79 18.27 -5.17 1.64
CA TYR A 79 19.30 -4.40 2.31
C TYR A 79 19.07 -4.29 3.82
N PHE A 80 17.89 -3.87 4.25
CA PHE A 80 17.55 -3.71 5.66
C PHE A 80 17.49 -5.05 6.40
N THR A 81 17.00 -6.10 5.74
CA THR A 81 16.85 -7.40 6.38
C THR A 81 18.21 -8.10 6.60
N PHE A 82 19.13 -8.01 5.63
CA PHE A 82 20.33 -8.78 5.65
C PHE A 82 21.61 -7.98 5.90
N PHE A 83 21.67 -6.73 5.46
CA PHE A 83 22.92 -5.94 5.49
C PHE A 83 22.92 -4.83 6.53
N TYR A 84 21.78 -4.30 6.90
CA TYR A 84 21.71 -3.19 7.85
C TYR A 84 21.97 -3.70 9.28
N LYS A 85 23.13 -3.36 9.82
CA LYS A 85 23.53 -3.71 11.19
C LYS A 85 22.96 -2.69 12.18
N SER A 86 21.96 -3.09 12.96
CA SER A 86 21.49 -2.29 14.08
C SER A 86 22.49 -2.37 15.25
N SER A 87 22.80 -1.23 15.84
CA SER A 87 23.69 -1.14 17.03
C SER A 87 23.13 -1.84 18.28
N SER A 88 21.88 -2.27 18.24
CA SER A 88 21.16 -2.92 19.36
C SER A 88 21.08 -4.46 19.25
N SER A 89 21.57 -5.05 18.18
CA SER A 89 21.49 -6.49 17.98
C SER A 89 22.74 -7.16 18.56
N SER A 90 22.52 -8.15 19.41
CA SER A 90 23.56 -9.08 19.86
C SER A 90 24.26 -9.67 18.62
N SER A 91 25.53 -9.89 18.74
CA SER A 91 26.53 -10.17 17.68
C SER A 91 26.24 -11.34 16.73
N LEU A 92 25.09 -11.96 16.78
CA LEU A 92 24.70 -13.12 15.97
C LEU A 92 23.67 -12.84 14.88
N GLU A 93 22.90 -11.72 14.94
CA GLU A 93 21.90 -11.39 13.95
C GLU A 93 22.37 -10.30 12.98
N ARG A 94 22.60 -10.71 11.74
CA ARG A 94 22.84 -9.80 10.62
C ARG A 94 21.50 -9.22 10.17
N GLY A 95 21.34 -7.90 10.30
CA GLY A 95 20.14 -7.20 9.83
C GLY A 95 19.06 -6.99 10.90
N ILE A 96 18.00 -6.27 10.52
CA ILE A 96 16.88 -5.94 11.41
C ILE A 96 15.75 -6.97 11.27
N GLY A 97 15.97 -8.03 10.48
CA GLY A 97 14.98 -9.09 10.25
C GLY A 97 13.64 -8.55 9.69
N LEU A 98 12.55 -9.03 10.26
CA LEU A 98 11.18 -8.67 9.80
C LEU A 98 10.88 -7.16 9.83
N ARG A 99 11.47 -6.42 10.76
CA ARG A 99 11.32 -4.94 10.81
C ARG A 99 11.90 -4.26 9.59
N GLY A 100 12.96 -4.81 8.99
CA GLY A 100 13.57 -4.27 7.78
C GLY A 100 12.62 -4.30 6.59
N ILE A 101 11.80 -5.34 6.49
CA ILE A 101 10.78 -5.47 5.45
C ILE A 101 9.72 -4.37 5.59
N TYR A 102 9.20 -4.15 6.80
CA TYR A 102 8.20 -3.11 7.05
C TYR A 102 8.75 -1.70 6.84
N LEU A 103 10.02 -1.44 7.18
CA LEU A 103 10.67 -0.17 6.88
C LEU A 103 10.80 0.06 5.37
N ALA A 104 11.17 -0.95 4.61
CA ALA A 104 11.22 -0.87 3.15
C ALA A 104 9.82 -0.58 2.55
N MET A 105 8.78 -1.25 3.06
CA MET A 105 7.39 -0.99 2.67
C MET A 105 6.96 0.45 2.99
N PHE A 106 7.34 0.97 4.14
CA PHE A 106 7.06 2.36 4.53
C PHE A 106 7.64 3.37 3.52
N PHE A 107 8.90 3.21 3.12
CA PHE A 107 9.51 4.05 2.09
C PHE A 107 8.86 3.87 0.73
N GLY A 108 8.52 2.64 0.37
CA GLY A 108 7.78 2.34 -0.86
C GLY A 108 6.42 3.05 -0.92
N MET A 109 5.68 3.05 0.18
CA MET A 109 4.38 3.73 0.26
C MET A 109 4.49 5.25 0.14
N ILE A 110 5.49 5.86 0.78
CA ILE A 110 5.74 7.30 0.61
C ILE A 110 6.00 7.63 -0.86
N HIS A 111 6.87 6.85 -1.51
CA HIS A 111 7.14 7.02 -2.94
C HIS A 111 5.86 6.86 -3.78
N GLN A 112 5.07 5.84 -3.51
CA GLN A 112 3.87 5.53 -4.28
C GLN A 112 2.77 6.59 -4.11
N ILE A 113 2.51 7.04 -2.88
CA ILE A 113 1.57 8.13 -2.60
C ILE A 113 2.02 9.40 -3.31
N THR A 114 3.30 9.75 -3.23
CA THR A 114 3.86 10.92 -3.91
C THR A 114 3.69 10.81 -5.42
N ALA A 115 4.02 9.66 -6.01
CA ALA A 115 3.88 9.42 -7.45
C ALA A 115 2.42 9.49 -7.90
N TYR A 116 1.47 8.98 -7.11
CA TYR A 116 0.04 9.07 -7.40
C TYR A 116 -0.47 10.51 -7.33
N LEU A 117 -0.06 11.28 -6.33
CA LEU A 117 -0.42 12.70 -6.22
C LEU A 117 0.13 13.52 -7.40
N LEU A 118 1.37 13.24 -7.82
CA LEU A 118 1.96 13.87 -9.00
C LEU A 118 1.22 13.47 -10.27
N LEU A 119 0.88 12.21 -10.44
CA LEU A 119 0.11 11.72 -11.58
C LEU A 119 -1.24 12.44 -11.67
N ILE A 120 -1.96 12.56 -10.57
CA ILE A 120 -3.25 13.25 -10.50
C ILE A 120 -3.08 14.76 -10.79
N LYS A 121 -2.04 15.39 -10.23
CA LYS A 121 -1.77 16.82 -10.42
C LYS A 121 -1.43 17.19 -11.86
N TYR A 122 -0.63 16.34 -12.54
CA TYR A 122 -0.18 16.59 -13.91
C TYR A 122 -1.10 15.97 -14.97
N SER A 123 -2.18 15.32 -14.56
CA SER A 123 -3.18 14.81 -15.48
C SER A 123 -3.97 15.96 -16.12
N ASP A 124 -4.22 15.85 -17.42
CA ASP A 124 -5.10 16.77 -18.15
C ASP A 124 -6.56 16.43 -17.84
N TRP A 125 -7.10 17.12 -16.84
CA TRP A 125 -8.46 16.91 -16.36
C TRP A 125 -9.53 17.11 -17.41
N GLN A 126 -9.34 18.07 -18.33
CA GLN A 126 -10.32 18.35 -19.39
C GLN A 126 -10.41 17.16 -20.36
N LYS A 127 -9.26 16.61 -20.74
CA LYS A 127 -9.22 15.43 -21.60
C LYS A 127 -9.83 14.20 -20.93
N VAL A 128 -9.54 13.99 -19.65
CA VAL A 128 -10.08 12.86 -18.88
C VAL A 128 -11.60 12.96 -18.74
N ILE A 129 -12.13 14.16 -18.46
CA ILE A 129 -13.57 14.39 -18.38
C ILE A 129 -14.22 14.07 -19.72
N TYR A 130 -13.70 14.63 -20.81
CA TYR A 130 -14.24 14.41 -22.15
C TYR A 130 -14.24 12.93 -22.55
N GLU A 131 -13.13 12.21 -22.32
CA GLU A 131 -13.04 10.78 -22.61
C GLU A 131 -13.98 9.93 -21.72
N THR A 132 -14.30 10.39 -20.53
CA THR A 132 -15.23 9.70 -19.62
C THR A 132 -16.66 9.93 -20.05
N GLU A 133 -17.04 11.14 -20.44
CA GLU A 133 -18.35 11.48 -20.95
C GLU A 133 -18.66 10.73 -22.26
N ASP A 134 -17.75 10.73 -23.23
CA ASP A 134 -17.86 9.98 -24.50
C ASP A 134 -18.05 8.46 -24.28
N ARG A 135 -17.42 7.93 -23.23
CA ARG A 135 -17.60 6.52 -22.87
C ARG A 135 -18.97 6.23 -22.27
N GLN A 136 -19.42 7.08 -21.35
CA GLN A 136 -20.75 6.93 -20.74
C GLN A 136 -21.85 7.06 -21.78
N GLU A 137 -21.69 7.97 -22.71
CA GLU A 137 -22.65 8.15 -23.83
C GLU A 137 -22.74 6.88 -24.68
N LYS A 138 -21.60 6.29 -25.05
CA LYS A 138 -21.53 5.02 -25.78
C LYS A 138 -22.07 3.80 -25.01
N GLU A 139 -21.93 3.79 -23.70
CA GLU A 139 -22.49 2.74 -22.83
C GLU A 139 -24.02 2.88 -22.77
N ASN A 140 -24.55 4.08 -22.59
CA ASN A 140 -25.98 4.35 -22.58
C ASN A 140 -26.64 4.02 -23.93
N GLU A 141 -26.01 4.39 -25.03
CA GLU A 141 -26.51 4.03 -26.39
C GLU A 141 -26.60 2.51 -26.59
N LYS A 142 -25.63 1.74 -26.04
CA LYS A 142 -25.69 0.27 -26.09
C LYS A 142 -26.81 -0.29 -25.23
N GLU A 143 -26.99 0.23 -24.02
CA GLU A 143 -28.10 -0.21 -23.16
C GLU A 143 -29.47 0.08 -23.81
N ASP A 144 -29.64 1.25 -24.38
CA ASP A 144 -30.86 1.60 -25.08
C ASP A 144 -31.10 0.69 -26.29
N SER A 145 -30.07 0.38 -27.07
CA SER A 145 -30.22 -0.51 -28.23
C SER A 145 -30.65 -1.93 -27.83
N VAL A 146 -30.18 -2.44 -26.70
CA VAL A 146 -30.56 -3.77 -26.17
C VAL A 146 -32.01 -3.77 -25.68
N VAL A 147 -32.49 -2.66 -25.12
CA VAL A 147 -33.89 -2.56 -24.64
C VAL A 147 -34.90 -2.56 -25.81
N TYR A 148 -34.52 -2.06 -26.99
CA TYR A 148 -35.39 -2.03 -28.16
C TYR A 148 -35.36 -3.30 -29.00
N GLU A 149 -34.47 -4.24 -28.74
CA GLU A 149 -34.40 -5.55 -29.43
C GLU A 149 -35.20 -6.67 -28.73
N VAL A 150 -35.80 -6.41 -27.56
CA VAL A 150 -36.65 -7.34 -26.81
C VAL A 150 -38.09 -6.97 -26.96
#